data_ffb1591551e48d9cd482cd431e957f72
#
_entry.id   ffb1591551e48d9cd482cd431e957f72
#
_cell.length_a   1.000
_cell.length_b   1.000
_cell.length_c   1.000
_cell.angle_alpha   90.00
_cell.angle_beta   90.00
_cell.angle_gamma   90.00
#
_symmetry.space_group_name_H-M   'P 1'
#
loop_
_entity.id
_entity.type
_entity.pdbx_description
1 polymer ?
#
loop_
_entity_poly.entity_id
_entity_poly.type
_entity_poly.pdbx_seq_one_letter_code
_entity_poly.pdbx_strand_id
1 'polypeptide(L)'
;MLFRSKRAVGIKNATFNELFFQGHFPGNPVMPGVLLTEAIAQVGGIALLYPEENRGLTPMFTGIDKVRFRHPVKPGDQVRMEVDIVKIKGKMGKVEGRAYVGDKLCASGEYMFALV
;
A
#
# COMPACT_ATOMS: atom_id res chain seq x y z
N MET A 1 -10.46 -7.08 2.60
CA MET A 1 -10.32 -5.62 2.70
C MET A 1 -11.52 -5.01 3.42
N LEU A 2 -11.27 -4.05 4.27
CA LEU A 2 -12.30 -3.26 4.93
C LEU A 2 -12.26 -1.83 4.39
N PHE A 3 -13.39 -1.30 3.94
CA PHE A 3 -13.51 0.07 3.46
C PHE A 3 -14.49 0.87 4.31
N ARG A 4 -14.09 2.07 4.70
CA ARG A 4 -14.95 3.08 5.32
C ARG A 4 -14.74 4.39 4.57
N SER A 5 -15.72 5.32 4.62
CA SER A 5 -15.87 6.42 3.67
C SER A 5 -14.61 7.19 3.24
N LYS A 6 -13.51 7.18 3.98
CA LYS A 6 -12.24 7.80 3.57
C LYS A 6 -11.05 6.92 3.91
N ARG A 7 -11.29 5.68 4.26
CA ARG A 7 -10.25 4.78 4.73
C ARG A 7 -10.44 3.38 4.18
N ALA A 8 -9.36 2.76 3.78
CA ALA A 8 -9.33 1.35 3.43
C ALA A 8 -8.23 0.65 4.23
N VAL A 9 -8.49 -0.60 4.58
CA VAL A 9 -7.53 -1.46 5.26
C VAL A 9 -7.38 -2.75 4.45
N GLY A 10 -6.15 -3.08 4.09
CA GLY A 10 -5.83 -4.31 3.39
C GLY A 10 -4.86 -5.14 4.21
N ILE A 11 -4.85 -6.44 3.97
CA ILE A 11 -3.95 -7.37 4.64
C ILE A 11 -3.22 -8.19 3.58
N LYS A 12 -1.92 -8.36 3.77
CA LYS A 12 -1.09 -9.23 2.97
C LYS A 12 -0.24 -10.10 3.89
N ASN A 13 -0.23 -11.39 3.61
CA ASN A 13 0.67 -12.32 4.29
C ASN A 13 1.98 -12.41 3.51
N ALA A 14 3.09 -12.11 4.18
CA ALA A 14 4.42 -12.31 3.60
C ALA A 14 4.82 -13.78 3.80
N THR A 15 4.71 -14.59 2.75
CA THR A 15 5.01 -16.01 2.84
C THR A 15 6.44 -16.30 2.37
N PHE A 16 7.10 -17.30 2.97
CA PHE A 16 8.45 -17.67 2.59
C PHE A 16 8.55 -18.12 1.13
N ASN A 17 7.46 -18.63 0.56
CA ASN A 17 7.41 -19.09 -0.83
C ASN A 17 7.37 -17.96 -1.86
N GLU A 18 7.24 -16.72 -1.44
CA GLU A 18 7.28 -15.61 -2.38
C GLU A 18 8.67 -15.47 -2.99
N LEU A 19 8.71 -15.32 -4.32
CA LEU A 19 9.95 -15.37 -5.08
C LEU A 19 10.96 -14.32 -4.65
N PHE A 20 10.51 -13.12 -4.24
CA PHE A 20 11.42 -12.05 -3.84
C PHE A 20 12.28 -12.41 -2.62
N PHE A 21 11.82 -13.32 -1.75
CA PHE A 21 12.62 -13.71 -0.58
C PHE A 21 13.82 -14.57 -0.96
N GLN A 22 13.82 -15.21 -2.13
CA GLN A 22 14.94 -16.02 -2.57
C GLN A 22 16.16 -15.19 -2.94
N GLY A 23 15.94 -13.94 -3.40
CA GLY A 23 17.00 -13.05 -3.79
C GLY A 23 17.25 -11.88 -2.87
N HIS A 24 16.36 -11.61 -1.91
CA HIS A 24 16.41 -10.38 -1.11
C HIS A 24 16.17 -10.66 0.37
N PHE A 25 17.13 -11.18 1.11
CA PHE A 25 18.51 -11.48 0.76
C PHE A 25 18.77 -12.95 1.08
N PRO A 26 19.67 -13.67 0.40
CA PRO A 26 19.97 -15.06 0.73
C PRO A 26 20.39 -15.21 2.19
N GLY A 27 19.72 -16.12 2.92
CA GLY A 27 19.98 -16.32 4.35
C GLY A 27 19.40 -15.27 5.29
N ASN A 28 18.87 -14.17 4.77
CA ASN A 28 18.21 -13.13 5.56
C ASN A 28 17.07 -12.52 4.74
N PRO A 29 15.96 -13.25 4.57
CA PRO A 29 14.88 -12.81 3.69
C PRO A 29 14.14 -11.61 4.26
N VAL A 30 14.02 -10.57 3.45
CA VAL A 30 13.34 -9.32 3.78
C VAL A 30 12.50 -8.90 2.56
N MET A 31 11.26 -8.52 2.78
CA MET A 31 10.41 -8.00 1.70
C MET A 31 10.98 -6.67 1.20
N PRO A 32 11.22 -6.53 -0.11
CA PRO A 32 11.69 -5.26 -0.66
C PRO A 32 10.72 -4.12 -0.35
N GLY A 33 11.27 -2.98 0.08
CA GLY A 33 10.45 -1.81 0.43
C GLY A 33 9.58 -1.32 -0.71
N VAL A 34 10.09 -1.39 -1.95
CA VAL A 34 9.30 -0.97 -3.12
C VAL A 34 8.06 -1.84 -3.33
N LEU A 35 8.10 -3.12 -2.97
CA LEU A 35 6.93 -4.00 -3.05
C LEU A 35 5.93 -3.67 -1.95
N LEU A 36 6.40 -3.23 -0.79
CA LEU A 36 5.53 -2.76 0.28
C LEU A 36 4.81 -1.48 -0.14
N THR A 37 5.52 -0.56 -0.80
CA THR A 37 4.95 0.63 -1.39
C THR A 37 3.88 0.28 -2.43
N GLU A 38 4.15 -0.70 -3.29
CA GLU A 38 3.18 -1.17 -4.28
C GLU A 38 1.92 -1.73 -3.63
N ALA A 39 2.08 -2.52 -2.56
CA ALA A 39 0.93 -3.08 -1.85
C ALA A 39 0.06 -1.97 -1.23
N ILE A 40 0.67 -0.97 -0.61
CA ILE A 40 -0.05 0.20 -0.07
C ILE A 40 -0.79 0.93 -1.18
N ALA A 41 -0.13 1.10 -2.32
CA ALA A 41 -0.72 1.80 -3.45
C ALA A 41 -1.94 1.07 -4.02
N GLN A 42 -1.92 -0.26 -4.07
CA GLN A 42 -3.07 -1.04 -4.51
C GLN A 42 -4.27 -0.82 -3.59
N VAL A 43 -4.05 -0.79 -2.29
CA VAL A 43 -5.12 -0.49 -1.32
C VAL A 43 -5.66 0.92 -1.55
N GLY A 44 -4.77 1.89 -1.77
CA GLY A 44 -5.15 3.27 -2.07
C GLY A 44 -5.97 3.40 -3.34
N GLY A 45 -5.56 2.70 -4.40
CA GLY A 45 -6.28 2.68 -5.65
C GLY A 45 -7.70 2.13 -5.50
N ILE A 46 -7.86 1.06 -4.73
CA ILE A 46 -9.19 0.49 -4.47
C ILE A 46 -10.03 1.47 -3.66
N ALA A 47 -9.45 2.16 -2.68
CA ALA A 47 -10.17 3.17 -1.92
C ALA A 47 -10.72 4.28 -2.82
N LEU A 48 -9.92 4.74 -3.78
CA LEU A 48 -10.35 5.77 -4.73
C LEU A 48 -11.40 5.28 -5.72
N LEU A 49 -11.40 4.00 -6.05
CA LEU A 49 -12.37 3.40 -6.97
C LEU A 49 -13.68 2.96 -6.31
N TYR A 50 -13.72 2.93 -4.99
CA TYR A 50 -14.90 2.45 -4.27
C TYR A 50 -16.16 3.27 -4.56
N PRO A 51 -16.12 4.64 -4.61
CA PRO A 51 -17.29 5.40 -5.01
C PRO A 51 -17.78 4.98 -6.39
N GLU A 52 -19.09 4.86 -6.55
CA GLU A 52 -19.71 4.33 -7.77
C GLU A 52 -19.29 5.09 -9.01
N GLU A 53 -19.18 6.42 -8.93
CA GLU A 53 -18.79 7.27 -10.04
C GLU A 53 -17.36 7.03 -10.54
N ASN A 54 -16.53 6.39 -9.74
CA ASN A 54 -15.15 6.10 -10.10
C ASN A 54 -14.94 4.66 -10.58
N ARG A 55 -15.96 3.81 -10.47
CA ARG A 55 -15.83 2.41 -10.86
C ARG A 55 -15.69 2.30 -12.38
N GLY A 56 -14.80 1.40 -12.81
CA GLY A 56 -14.46 1.26 -14.22
C GLY A 56 -13.31 2.14 -14.67
N LEU A 57 -12.87 3.10 -13.83
CA LEU A 57 -11.69 3.89 -14.10
C LEU A 57 -10.42 3.14 -13.66
N THR A 58 -9.29 3.54 -14.18
CA THR A 58 -7.99 2.98 -13.83
C THR A 58 -7.21 3.97 -12.98
N PRO A 59 -6.76 3.60 -11.78
CA PRO A 59 -5.90 4.47 -10.99
C PRO A 59 -4.47 4.39 -11.52
N MET A 60 -3.96 5.52 -11.99
CA MET A 60 -2.60 5.63 -12.49
C MET A 60 -1.77 6.43 -11.49
N PHE A 61 -0.63 5.90 -11.10
CA PHE A 61 0.31 6.63 -10.27
C PHE A 61 0.77 7.90 -10.96
N THR A 62 0.72 9.02 -10.26
CA THR A 62 1.29 10.29 -10.75
C THR A 62 2.41 10.79 -9.86
N GLY A 63 2.52 10.31 -8.64
CA GLY A 63 3.60 10.71 -7.76
C GLY A 63 3.59 9.96 -6.44
N ILE A 64 4.75 9.97 -5.78
CA ILE A 64 4.97 9.40 -4.47
C ILE A 64 5.79 10.42 -3.68
N ASP A 65 5.43 10.67 -2.43
CA ASP A 65 6.12 11.62 -1.59
C ASP A 65 6.23 11.13 -0.16
N LYS A 66 7.23 11.60 0.55
CA LYS A 66 7.44 11.35 1.99
C LYS A 66 7.48 9.88 2.36
N VAL A 67 8.03 9.04 1.49
CA VAL A 67 8.15 7.61 1.76
C VAL A 67 9.22 7.35 2.81
N ARG A 68 8.87 6.53 3.81
CA ARG A 68 9.77 6.10 4.87
C ARG A 68 9.68 4.60 5.06
N PHE A 69 10.82 3.93 5.21
CA PHE A 69 10.91 2.53 5.56
C PHE A 69 11.56 2.45 6.94
N ARG A 70 10.88 1.82 7.91
CA ARG A 70 11.31 1.85 9.31
C ARG A 70 11.68 0.48 9.87
N HIS A 71 10.90 -0.54 9.53
CA HIS A 71 11.12 -1.90 10.00
C HIS A 71 10.98 -2.88 8.84
N PRO A 72 11.83 -3.92 8.78
CA PRO A 72 11.72 -4.92 7.72
C PRO A 72 10.50 -5.80 7.90
N VAL A 73 9.95 -6.27 6.78
CA VAL A 73 8.91 -7.30 6.73
C VAL A 73 9.58 -8.61 6.34
N LYS A 74 9.34 -9.65 7.11
CA LYS A 74 9.97 -10.96 6.95
C LYS A 74 8.93 -12.04 6.66
N PRO A 75 9.36 -13.22 6.15
CA PRO A 75 8.43 -14.33 5.96
C PRO A 75 7.71 -14.67 7.27
N GLY A 76 6.42 -14.92 7.17
CA GLY A 76 5.56 -15.20 8.32
C GLY A 76 4.85 -13.97 8.87
N ASP A 77 5.27 -12.77 8.49
CA ASP A 77 4.61 -11.55 8.95
C ASP A 77 3.30 -11.33 8.20
N GLN A 78 2.30 -10.87 8.93
CA GLN A 78 1.07 -10.38 8.35
C GLN A 78 1.14 -8.86 8.31
N VAL A 79 1.06 -8.28 7.12
CA VAL A 79 1.14 -6.84 6.92
C VAL A 79 -0.27 -6.26 6.84
N ARG A 80 -0.56 -5.32 7.72
CA ARG A 80 -1.80 -4.54 7.68
C ARG A 80 -1.49 -3.18 7.05
N MET A 81 -2.16 -2.89 5.95
CA MET A 81 -2.00 -1.62 5.26
C MET A 81 -3.24 -0.76 5.50
N GLU A 82 -3.01 0.44 6.02
CA GLU A 82 -4.06 1.41 6.31
C GLU A 82 -3.86 2.61 5.40
N VAL A 83 -4.88 2.95 4.65
CA VAL A 83 -4.83 4.05 3.69
C VAL A 83 -5.99 5.00 3.95
N ASP A 84 -5.66 6.28 4.07
CA ASP A 84 -6.65 7.35 4.21
C ASP A 84 -6.62 8.23 2.97
N ILE A 85 -7.80 8.55 2.44
CA ILE A 85 -7.92 9.51 1.35
C ILE A 85 -7.75 10.89 1.95
N VAL A 86 -6.72 11.61 1.51
CA VAL A 86 -6.40 12.94 2.02
C VAL A 86 -7.10 14.02 1.21
N LYS A 87 -7.16 13.83 -0.12
CA LYS A 87 -7.71 14.85 -1.01
C LYS A 87 -8.20 14.20 -2.30
N ILE A 88 -9.36 14.65 -2.76
CA ILE A 88 -9.86 14.32 -4.09
C ILE A 88 -10.20 15.64 -4.78
N LYS A 89 -9.70 15.81 -6.01
CA LYS A 89 -10.02 16.96 -6.84
C LYS A 89 -10.25 16.49 -8.26
N GLY A 90 -11.51 16.46 -8.69
CA GLY A 90 -11.88 15.91 -10.00
C GLY A 90 -11.48 14.44 -10.10
N LYS A 91 -10.64 14.11 -11.07
CA LYS A 91 -10.11 12.76 -11.29
C LYS A 91 -8.75 12.53 -10.63
N MET A 92 -8.29 13.46 -9.80
CA MET A 92 -7.02 13.33 -9.08
C MET A 92 -7.29 12.98 -7.63
N GLY A 93 -6.52 12.04 -7.09
CA GLY A 93 -6.63 11.64 -5.70
C GLY A 93 -5.28 11.56 -5.02
N LYS A 94 -5.24 11.93 -3.74
CA LYS A 94 -4.07 11.77 -2.88
C LYS A 94 -4.45 10.95 -1.68
N VAL A 95 -3.66 9.94 -1.40
CA VAL A 95 -3.85 9.08 -0.23
C VAL A 95 -2.60 9.07 0.62
N GLU A 96 -2.79 8.85 1.91
CA GLU A 96 -1.72 8.64 2.87
C GLU A 96 -1.80 7.20 3.34
N GLY A 97 -0.70 6.46 3.22
CA GLY A 97 -0.69 5.04 3.50
C GLY A 97 0.36 4.64 4.51
N ARG A 98 0.04 3.60 5.28
CA ARG A 98 0.92 3.04 6.31
C ARG A 98 0.82 1.53 6.26
N ALA A 99 1.94 0.86 6.53
CA ALA A 99 1.99 -0.59 6.64
C ALA A 99 2.53 -0.97 8.02
N TYR A 100 1.86 -1.90 8.67
CA TYR A 100 2.19 -2.35 10.02
C TYR A 100 2.36 -3.86 10.06
N VAL A 101 3.28 -4.31 10.92
CA VAL A 101 3.32 -5.70 11.40
C VAL A 101 3.07 -5.63 12.90
N GLY A 102 1.90 -6.11 13.35
CA GLY A 102 1.46 -5.87 14.72
C GLY A 102 1.34 -4.37 14.98
N ASP A 103 2.04 -3.88 15.98
CA ASP A 103 2.07 -2.47 16.35
C ASP A 103 3.23 -1.70 15.71
N LYS A 104 4.09 -2.38 14.94
CA LYS A 104 5.27 -1.76 14.36
C LYS A 104 4.95 -1.13 13.01
N LEU A 105 5.17 0.16 12.89
CA LEU A 105 5.08 0.86 11.60
C LEU A 105 6.29 0.49 10.75
N CYS A 106 6.05 -0.21 9.64
CA CYS A 106 7.11 -0.68 8.75
C CYS A 106 7.39 0.29 7.62
N ALA A 107 6.33 0.92 7.08
CA ALA A 107 6.46 1.86 5.98
C ALA A 107 5.31 2.87 6.01
N SER A 108 5.57 4.05 5.45
CA SER A 108 4.55 5.09 5.28
C SER A 108 4.87 5.92 4.04
N GLY A 109 3.87 6.62 3.52
CA GLY A 109 4.06 7.51 2.39
C GLY A 109 2.79 8.19 1.96
N GLU A 110 2.95 9.13 1.03
CA GLU A 110 1.85 9.78 0.34
C GLU A 110 1.88 9.34 -1.13
N TYR A 111 0.72 9.02 -1.68
CA TYR A 111 0.61 8.46 -3.02
C TYR A 111 -0.44 9.25 -3.79
N MET A 112 -0.10 9.65 -5.01
CA MET A 112 -0.98 10.45 -5.86
C MET A 112 -1.37 9.65 -7.09
N PHE A 113 -2.64 9.75 -7.46
CA PHE A 113 -3.22 9.01 -8.58
C PHE A 113 -4.03 9.94 -9.47
N ALA A 114 -4.06 9.58 -10.77
CA ALA A 114 -5.07 10.08 -11.69
C ALA A 114 -5.99 8.91 -12.04
N LEU A 115 -7.29 9.15 -12.02
CA LEU A 115 -8.29 8.15 -12.43
C LEU A 115 -8.63 8.35 -13.90
N VAL A 116 -8.30 7.38 -14.72
CA VAL A 116 -8.50 7.46 -16.18
C VAL A 116 -9.34 6.32 -16.73
#